data_6db909b72f94223b5bf229ce8e781a06
#
_entry.id   6db909b72f94223b5bf229ce8e781a06
#
_cell.length_a   1.000
_cell.length_b   1.000
_cell.length_c   1.000
_cell.angle_alpha   90.00
_cell.angle_beta   90.00
_cell.angle_gamma   90.00
#
_symmetry.space_group_name_H-M   'P 1'
#
loop_
_entity.id
_entity.type
_entity.pdbx_description
1 polymer ?
#
loop_
_entity_poly.entity_id
_entity_poly.type
_entity_poly.pdbx_seq_one_letter_code
_entity_poly.pdbx_strand_id
1 'polypeptide(L)'
;GRLVLMGPGGLSLNVFAPDPTEGVKRLTEFAAPPGPSREKMAAFLRTLVFDQRLVTDELIDERYAAACDPQALAAMASMGASFFDPASFEEGLLWREAHRLRNRVLLIWGREDRVNPVDGALVALKLIRRAQLHVFGGCGHWAQLEKFDEFNRLTLEFLEGDGP
;
A
#
# COMPACT_ATOMS: atom_id res chain seq x y z
N GLY A 1 -5.37 21.96 -0.47
CA GLY A 1 -4.11 21.24 -0.19
C GLY A 1 -3.79 20.23 -1.27
N ARG A 2 -2.61 19.62 -1.21
CA ARG A 2 -2.12 18.57 -2.11
C ARG A 2 -2.10 17.24 -1.37
N LEU A 3 -2.25 16.14 -2.11
CA LEU A 3 -2.17 14.79 -1.57
C LEU A 3 -1.09 14.01 -2.31
N VAL A 4 -0.25 13.30 -1.58
CA VAL A 4 0.67 12.29 -2.12
C VAL A 4 0.18 10.94 -1.61
N LEU A 5 -0.15 10.04 -2.51
CA LEU A 5 -0.72 8.73 -2.20
C LEU A 5 0.17 7.65 -2.82
N MET A 6 0.69 6.77 -2.00
CA MET A 6 1.59 5.69 -2.40
C MET A 6 0.85 4.36 -2.34
N GLY A 7 0.66 3.71 -3.51
CA GLY A 7 -0.03 2.44 -3.62
C GLY A 7 -1.34 2.36 -2.81
N PRO A 8 -2.24 3.36 -2.91
CA PRO A 8 -3.34 3.48 -1.96
C PRO A 8 -4.37 2.35 -2.14
N GLY A 9 -4.63 1.61 -1.06
CA GLY A 9 -5.76 0.68 -0.98
C GLY A 9 -7.10 1.42 -1.12
N GLY A 10 -8.10 0.76 -1.68
CA GLY A 10 -9.43 1.32 -1.89
C GLY A 10 -9.57 2.29 -3.07
N LEU A 11 -8.47 2.87 -3.57
CA LEU A 11 -8.48 3.73 -4.77
C LEU A 11 -8.12 2.99 -6.06
N SER A 12 -7.84 1.70 -5.99
CA SER A 12 -7.54 0.85 -7.15
C SER A 12 -8.42 -0.38 -7.19
N LEU A 13 -8.47 -1.02 -8.35
CA LEU A 13 -9.10 -2.31 -8.56
C LEU A 13 -8.03 -3.31 -9.02
N ASN A 14 -8.14 -4.56 -8.58
CA ASN A 14 -7.34 -5.63 -9.16
C ASN A 14 -7.95 -6.01 -10.51
N VAL A 15 -7.24 -5.75 -11.58
CA VAL A 15 -7.70 -6.03 -12.96
C VAL A 15 -7.13 -7.36 -13.44
N PHE A 16 -5.84 -7.58 -13.21
CA PHE A 16 -5.12 -8.78 -13.65
C PHE A 16 -4.57 -9.61 -12.49
N ALA A 17 -4.39 -9.01 -11.32
CA ALA A 17 -3.89 -9.69 -10.15
C ALA A 17 -4.98 -10.56 -9.48
N PRO A 18 -4.58 -11.63 -8.79
CA PRO A 18 -5.53 -12.43 -8.00
C PRO A 18 -6.11 -11.61 -6.83
N ASP A 19 -7.34 -11.92 -6.46
CA ASP A 19 -8.00 -11.35 -5.28
C ASP A 19 -8.33 -12.48 -4.28
N PRO A 20 -7.87 -12.39 -3.01
CA PRO A 20 -6.97 -11.37 -2.47
C PRO A 20 -5.54 -11.46 -3.05
N THR A 21 -4.84 -10.33 -3.07
CA THR A 21 -3.45 -10.25 -3.51
C THR A 21 -2.50 -11.00 -2.58
N GLU A 22 -1.26 -11.23 -3.03
CA GLU A 22 -0.25 -11.89 -2.19
C GLU A 22 -0.02 -11.14 -0.87
N GLY A 23 0.12 -9.80 -0.94
CA GLY A 23 0.33 -8.98 0.26
C GLY A 23 -0.83 -9.06 1.25
N VAL A 24 -2.07 -9.01 0.77
CA VAL A 24 -3.26 -9.16 1.62
C VAL A 24 -3.31 -10.55 2.27
N LYS A 25 -3.01 -11.61 1.52
CA LYS A 25 -2.91 -12.98 2.08
C LYS A 25 -1.88 -13.05 3.20
N ARG A 26 -0.67 -12.55 2.98
CA ARG A 26 0.39 -12.56 4.01
C ARG A 26 0.04 -11.73 5.24
N LEU A 27 -0.62 -10.59 5.04
CA LEU A 27 -1.10 -9.75 6.14
C LEU A 27 -2.13 -10.49 7.01
N THR A 28 -3.10 -11.14 6.38
CA THR A 28 -4.14 -11.91 7.11
C THR A 28 -3.57 -13.18 7.77
N GLU A 29 -2.60 -13.83 7.13
CA GLU A 29 -1.89 -14.98 7.67
C GLU A 29 -1.07 -14.65 8.93
N PHE A 30 -0.61 -13.41 9.08
CA PHE A 30 0.27 -13.02 10.20
C PHE A 30 -0.37 -13.31 11.56
N ALA A 31 -1.62 -12.89 11.78
CA ALA A 31 -2.34 -13.12 13.03
C ALA A 31 -3.08 -14.47 13.08
N ALA A 32 -3.19 -15.19 11.95
CA ALA A 32 -3.88 -16.48 11.89
C ALA A 32 -3.17 -17.55 12.73
N PRO A 33 -3.91 -18.58 13.24
CA PRO A 33 -3.30 -19.67 14.00
C PRO A 33 -2.05 -20.25 13.33
N PRO A 34 -1.01 -20.62 14.10
CA PRO A 34 -0.91 -20.59 15.58
C PRO A 34 -0.61 -19.22 16.18
N GLY A 35 -0.70 -18.14 15.44
CA GLY A 35 -0.42 -16.76 15.85
C GLY A 35 0.75 -16.13 15.10
N PRO A 36 1.14 -14.90 15.47
CA PRO A 36 2.28 -14.19 14.89
C PRO A 36 3.58 -14.97 15.01
N SER A 37 4.41 -14.91 13.99
CA SER A 37 5.79 -15.40 14.04
C SER A 37 6.74 -14.54 13.22
N ARG A 38 8.04 -14.64 13.55
CA ARG A 38 9.10 -13.94 12.83
C ARG A 38 9.13 -14.34 11.34
N GLU A 39 8.90 -15.61 11.06
CA GLU A 39 8.88 -16.16 9.69
C GLU A 39 7.70 -15.57 8.90
N LYS A 40 6.52 -15.46 9.52
CA LYS A 40 5.35 -14.82 8.90
C LYS A 40 5.61 -13.34 8.62
N MET A 41 6.26 -12.62 9.56
CA MET A 41 6.67 -11.24 9.34
C MET A 41 7.66 -11.12 8.18
N ALA A 42 8.69 -11.96 8.14
CA ALA A 42 9.65 -11.99 7.04
C ALA A 42 8.97 -12.26 5.69
N ALA A 43 8.03 -13.21 5.64
CA ALA A 43 7.27 -13.52 4.44
C ALA A 43 6.42 -12.32 3.98
N PHE A 44 5.75 -11.62 4.91
CA PHE A 44 4.98 -10.42 4.60
C PHE A 44 5.89 -9.29 4.09
N LEU A 45 6.97 -8.96 4.80
CA LEU A 45 7.91 -7.91 4.39
C LEU A 45 8.48 -8.14 2.99
N ARG A 46 8.76 -9.39 2.64
CA ARG A 46 9.22 -9.76 1.30
C ARG A 46 8.19 -9.50 0.20
N THR A 47 6.91 -9.42 0.52
CA THR A 47 5.89 -9.03 -0.47
C THR A 47 5.81 -7.52 -0.69
N LEU A 48 6.32 -6.72 0.26
CA LEU A 48 6.27 -5.26 0.21
C LEU A 48 7.35 -4.65 -0.68
N VAL A 49 8.43 -5.39 -0.95
CA VAL A 49 9.57 -4.88 -1.71
C VAL A 49 9.88 -5.74 -2.93
N PHE A 50 10.41 -5.12 -3.96
CA PHE A 50 11.02 -5.79 -5.11
C PHE A 50 12.44 -6.25 -4.79
N ASP A 51 13.27 -5.37 -4.21
CA ASP A 51 14.63 -5.69 -3.80
C ASP A 51 14.66 -6.41 -2.45
N GLN A 52 14.77 -7.72 -2.49
CA GLN A 52 14.75 -8.57 -1.30
C GLN A 52 15.90 -8.32 -0.31
N ARG A 53 16.98 -7.64 -0.75
CA ARG A 53 18.12 -7.30 0.10
C ARG A 53 17.78 -6.26 1.16
N LEU A 54 16.69 -5.51 0.95
CA LEU A 54 16.18 -4.54 1.92
C LEU A 54 15.51 -5.20 3.12
N VAL A 55 15.14 -6.48 3.02
CA VAL A 55 14.52 -7.23 4.12
C VAL A 55 15.61 -7.87 4.97
N THR A 56 16.24 -7.05 5.80
CA THR A 56 17.30 -7.51 6.72
C THR A 56 16.70 -8.16 7.97
N ASP A 57 17.54 -8.90 8.71
CA ASP A 57 17.12 -9.50 9.98
C ASP A 57 16.71 -8.43 11.00
N GLU A 58 17.42 -7.30 11.06
CA GLU A 58 17.10 -6.17 11.93
C GLU A 58 15.72 -5.58 11.60
N LEU A 59 15.41 -5.39 10.31
CA LEU A 59 14.08 -4.90 9.88
C LEU A 59 12.98 -5.90 10.27
N ILE A 60 13.22 -7.19 10.08
CA ILE A 60 12.26 -8.23 10.46
C ILE A 60 12.01 -8.19 11.97
N ASP A 61 13.07 -8.12 12.79
CA ASP A 61 12.96 -8.12 14.24
C ASP A 61 12.24 -6.87 14.76
N GLU A 62 12.57 -5.70 14.22
CA GLU A 62 11.90 -4.43 14.54
C GLU A 62 10.39 -4.50 14.23
N ARG A 63 10.05 -4.93 13.01
CA ARG A 63 8.65 -4.99 12.57
C ARG A 63 7.85 -6.07 13.28
N TYR A 64 8.48 -7.20 13.57
CA TYR A 64 7.87 -8.27 14.33
C TYR A 64 7.56 -7.83 15.76
N ALA A 65 8.53 -7.20 16.45
CA ALA A 65 8.33 -6.67 17.81
C ALA A 65 7.20 -5.64 17.86
N ALA A 66 7.18 -4.69 16.91
CA ALA A 66 6.13 -3.67 16.84
C ALA A 66 4.74 -4.29 16.55
N ALA A 67 4.66 -5.29 15.67
CA ALA A 67 3.40 -5.94 15.32
C ALA A 67 2.87 -6.87 16.41
N CYS A 68 3.73 -7.34 17.34
CA CYS A 68 3.33 -8.15 18.49
C CYS A 68 2.84 -7.32 19.69
N ASP A 69 2.87 -5.99 19.59
CA ASP A 69 2.24 -5.15 20.60
C ASP A 69 0.74 -5.48 20.70
N PRO A 70 0.17 -5.63 21.92
CA PRO A 70 -1.24 -5.99 22.09
C PRO A 70 -2.22 -5.03 21.43
N GLN A 71 -1.91 -3.72 21.39
CA GLN A 71 -2.78 -2.72 20.72
C GLN A 71 -2.66 -2.86 19.20
N ALA A 72 -1.45 -3.10 18.68
CA ALA A 72 -1.24 -3.35 17.25
C ALA A 72 -1.98 -4.61 16.79
N LEU A 73 -1.90 -5.71 17.54
CA LEU A 73 -2.62 -6.95 17.24
C LEU A 73 -4.14 -6.74 17.26
N ALA A 74 -4.66 -6.01 18.24
CA ALA A 74 -6.09 -5.69 18.32
C ALA A 74 -6.54 -4.84 17.12
N ALA A 75 -5.74 -3.84 16.72
CA ALA A 75 -6.01 -3.02 15.54
C ALA A 75 -5.98 -3.84 14.24
N MET A 76 -5.00 -4.72 14.08
CA MET A 76 -4.92 -5.64 12.94
C MET A 76 -6.11 -6.59 12.86
N ALA A 77 -6.55 -7.13 14.00
CA ALA A 77 -7.73 -8.00 14.07
C ALA A 77 -9.00 -7.24 13.65
N SER A 78 -9.18 -6.00 14.16
CA SER A 78 -10.30 -5.13 13.78
C SER A 78 -10.29 -4.79 12.29
N MET A 79 -9.13 -4.41 11.74
CA MET A 79 -8.96 -4.17 10.31
C MET A 79 -9.26 -5.43 9.49
N GLY A 80 -8.73 -6.58 9.91
CA GLY A 80 -9.00 -7.85 9.24
C GLY A 80 -10.49 -8.19 9.22
N ALA A 81 -11.21 -7.98 10.33
CA ALA A 81 -12.65 -8.20 10.41
C ALA A 81 -13.44 -7.31 9.43
N SER A 82 -13.00 -6.04 9.22
CA SER A 82 -13.67 -5.12 8.31
C SER A 82 -13.65 -5.56 6.84
N PHE A 83 -12.68 -6.37 6.43
CA PHE A 83 -12.64 -6.93 5.07
C PHE A 83 -13.74 -7.99 4.81
N PHE A 84 -14.24 -8.61 5.87
CA PHE A 84 -15.30 -9.63 5.79
C PHE A 84 -16.69 -9.08 6.16
N ASP A 85 -16.76 -7.85 6.66
CA ASP A 85 -18.03 -7.17 6.90
C ASP A 85 -18.49 -6.47 5.62
N PRO A 86 -19.66 -6.83 5.02
CA PRO A 86 -20.09 -6.30 3.73
C PRO A 86 -20.24 -4.77 3.71
N ALA A 87 -20.69 -4.15 4.81
CA ALA A 87 -20.86 -2.71 4.87
C ALA A 87 -19.50 -1.99 4.88
N SER A 88 -18.56 -2.45 5.72
CA SER A 88 -17.20 -1.90 5.77
C SER A 88 -16.44 -2.12 4.47
N PHE A 89 -16.65 -3.26 3.81
CA PHE A 89 -16.05 -3.56 2.50
C PHE A 89 -16.54 -2.56 1.45
N GLU A 90 -17.85 -2.31 1.35
CA GLU A 90 -18.42 -1.34 0.41
C GLU A 90 -17.91 0.09 0.68
N GLU A 91 -17.81 0.50 1.94
CA GLU A 91 -17.23 1.80 2.32
C GLU A 91 -15.75 1.90 1.95
N GLY A 92 -15.02 0.79 1.97
CA GLY A 92 -13.61 0.68 1.58
C GLY A 92 -13.36 0.87 0.08
N LEU A 93 -14.38 0.78 -0.77
CA LEU A 93 -14.28 0.98 -2.22
C LEU A 93 -14.18 2.47 -2.58
N LEU A 94 -13.15 3.14 -2.07
CA LEU A 94 -12.95 4.59 -2.18
C LEU A 94 -12.85 5.08 -3.63
N TRP A 95 -12.49 4.23 -4.56
CA TRP A 95 -12.42 4.57 -5.98
C TRP A 95 -13.77 5.03 -6.54
N ARG A 96 -14.90 4.54 -6.00
CA ARG A 96 -16.25 4.95 -6.41
C ARG A 96 -16.50 6.44 -6.16
N GLU A 97 -15.90 6.99 -5.09
CA GLU A 97 -16.02 8.38 -4.67
C GLU A 97 -14.81 9.25 -5.09
N ALA A 98 -13.80 8.66 -5.73
CA ALA A 98 -12.56 9.35 -6.09
C ALA A 98 -12.78 10.59 -6.99
N HIS A 99 -13.86 10.59 -7.79
CA HIS A 99 -14.27 11.72 -8.63
C HIS A 99 -14.63 12.99 -7.83
N ARG A 100 -14.90 12.85 -6.53
CA ARG A 100 -15.19 13.98 -5.61
C ARG A 100 -13.94 14.69 -5.10
N LEU A 101 -12.75 14.08 -5.22
CA LEU A 101 -11.52 14.71 -4.83
C LEU A 101 -11.22 15.93 -5.70
N ARG A 102 -11.06 17.10 -5.05
CA ARG A 102 -10.73 18.38 -5.70
C ARG A 102 -9.27 18.75 -5.53
N ASN A 103 -8.56 18.06 -4.67
CA ASN A 103 -7.15 18.26 -4.41
C ASN A 103 -6.31 17.92 -5.64
N ARG A 104 -5.14 18.54 -5.74
CA ARG A 104 -4.06 18.00 -6.59
C ARG A 104 -3.56 16.72 -5.94
N VAL A 105 -3.43 15.66 -6.72
CA VAL A 105 -3.04 14.35 -6.23
C VAL A 105 -1.84 13.84 -7.02
N LEU A 106 -0.79 13.45 -6.32
CA LEU A 106 0.29 12.64 -6.87
C LEU A 106 0.07 11.19 -6.41
N LEU A 107 -0.19 10.34 -7.38
CA LEU A 107 -0.23 8.89 -7.19
C LEU A 107 1.16 8.33 -7.47
N ILE A 108 1.73 7.58 -6.54
CA ILE A 108 3.02 6.91 -6.70
C ILE A 108 2.80 5.41 -6.58
N TRP A 109 3.37 4.63 -7.49
CA TRP A 109 3.24 3.18 -7.50
C TRP A 109 4.55 2.48 -7.85
N GLY A 110 4.79 1.32 -7.23
CA GLY A 110 5.75 0.37 -7.74
C GLY A 110 5.11 -0.51 -8.82
N ARG A 111 5.80 -0.74 -9.92
CA ARG A 111 5.30 -1.61 -11.00
C ARG A 111 5.11 -3.05 -10.50
N GLU A 112 5.95 -3.49 -9.58
CA GLU A 112 5.96 -4.82 -9.01
C GLU A 112 5.25 -4.90 -7.65
N ASP A 113 4.33 -3.98 -7.37
CA ASP A 113 3.52 -3.96 -6.14
C ASP A 113 2.62 -5.21 -6.09
N ARG A 114 2.84 -6.03 -5.05
CA ARG A 114 2.09 -7.26 -4.79
C ARG A 114 1.04 -7.12 -3.69
N VAL A 115 0.91 -5.90 -3.16
CA VAL A 115 -0.14 -5.55 -2.17
C VAL A 115 -1.31 -4.89 -2.87
N ASN A 116 -1.04 -3.76 -3.52
CA ASN A 116 -2.01 -3.03 -4.35
C ASN A 116 -1.46 -2.94 -5.78
N PRO A 117 -1.82 -3.87 -6.67
CA PRO A 117 -1.25 -3.93 -8.02
C PRO A 117 -1.44 -2.66 -8.81
N VAL A 118 -0.42 -2.30 -9.60
CA VAL A 118 -0.39 -1.06 -10.38
C VAL A 118 -1.42 -0.99 -11.50
N ASP A 119 -1.90 -2.13 -11.96
CA ASP A 119 -2.93 -2.22 -13.01
C ASP A 119 -4.21 -1.47 -12.64
N GLY A 120 -4.57 -1.44 -11.35
CA GLY A 120 -5.70 -0.66 -10.85
C GLY A 120 -5.45 0.84 -10.69
N ALA A 121 -4.19 1.30 -10.72
CA ALA A 121 -3.84 2.73 -10.54
C ALA A 121 -4.49 3.66 -11.58
N LEU A 122 -4.71 3.14 -12.78
CA LEU A 122 -5.35 3.90 -13.86
C LEU A 122 -6.80 4.27 -13.55
N VAL A 123 -7.48 3.51 -12.69
CA VAL A 123 -8.84 3.84 -12.23
C VAL A 123 -8.80 5.15 -11.43
N ALA A 124 -7.92 5.23 -10.42
CA ALA A 124 -7.75 6.45 -9.63
C ALA A 124 -7.31 7.64 -10.50
N LEU A 125 -6.35 7.43 -11.42
CA LEU A 125 -5.87 8.48 -12.32
C LEU A 125 -7.00 9.05 -13.20
N LYS A 126 -7.92 8.20 -13.68
CA LYS A 126 -9.02 8.62 -14.55
C LYS A 126 -10.13 9.33 -13.78
N LEU A 127 -10.39 8.92 -12.55
CA LEU A 127 -11.48 9.46 -11.75
C LEU A 127 -11.10 10.77 -11.03
N ILE A 128 -9.85 10.90 -10.59
CA ILE A 128 -9.38 12.10 -9.88
C ILE A 128 -8.93 13.14 -10.89
N ARG A 129 -9.71 14.19 -11.08
CA ARG A 129 -9.51 15.22 -12.12
C ARG A 129 -8.13 15.88 -12.14
N ARG A 130 -7.48 16.02 -10.98
CA ARG A 130 -6.18 16.70 -10.81
C ARG A 130 -5.13 15.71 -10.32
N ALA A 131 -5.19 14.46 -10.78
CA ALA A 131 -4.21 13.44 -10.47
C ALA A 131 -3.08 13.40 -11.50
N GLN A 132 -1.89 13.10 -10.99
CA GLN A 132 -0.72 12.66 -11.74
C GLN A 132 -0.36 11.26 -11.24
N LEU A 133 0.13 10.39 -12.09
CA LEU A 133 0.60 9.06 -11.73
C LEU A 133 2.07 8.92 -12.11
N HIS A 134 2.88 8.51 -11.13
CA HIS A 134 4.25 8.09 -11.34
C HIS A 134 4.40 6.61 -10.97
N VAL A 135 5.01 5.83 -11.86
CA VAL A 135 5.24 4.40 -11.66
C VAL A 135 6.74 4.12 -11.71
N PHE A 136 7.28 3.59 -10.61
CA PHE A 136 8.67 3.16 -10.53
C PHE A 136 8.81 1.71 -10.98
N GLY A 137 9.69 1.46 -11.96
CA GLY A 137 10.12 0.10 -12.32
C GLY A 137 11.14 -0.46 -11.30
N GLY A 138 11.15 -1.78 -11.11
CA GLY A 138 12.01 -2.43 -10.09
C GLY A 138 11.67 -1.93 -8.69
N CYS A 139 10.37 -1.88 -8.35
CA CYS A 139 9.86 -1.30 -7.13
C CYS A 139 8.56 -2.00 -6.72
N GLY A 140 8.47 -2.41 -5.47
CA GLY A 140 7.27 -2.98 -4.87
C GLY A 140 6.36 -1.92 -4.22
N HIS A 141 5.71 -2.32 -3.14
CA HIS A 141 4.76 -1.48 -2.42
C HIS A 141 5.44 -0.33 -1.64
N TRP A 142 6.67 -0.53 -1.17
CA TRP A 142 7.40 0.45 -0.37
C TRP A 142 8.30 1.36 -1.23
N ALA A 143 7.69 2.11 -2.15
CA ALA A 143 8.41 3.01 -3.04
C ALA A 143 9.29 4.05 -2.29
N GLN A 144 8.85 4.52 -1.12
CA GLN A 144 9.62 5.44 -0.29
C GLN A 144 10.92 4.84 0.28
N LEU A 145 11.00 3.52 0.36
CA LEU A 145 12.20 2.81 0.80
C LEU A 145 13.07 2.41 -0.40
N GLU A 146 12.45 1.84 -1.43
CA GLU A 146 13.17 1.27 -2.58
C GLU A 146 13.68 2.34 -3.56
N LYS A 147 13.02 3.49 -3.61
CA LYS A 147 13.33 4.62 -4.49
C LYS A 147 13.49 5.93 -3.70
N PHE A 148 14.18 5.85 -2.57
CA PHE A 148 14.24 6.89 -1.55
C PHE A 148 14.52 8.29 -2.12
N ASP A 149 15.60 8.47 -2.88
CA ASP A 149 15.99 9.78 -3.40
C ASP A 149 15.00 10.29 -4.45
N GLU A 150 14.59 9.43 -5.38
CA GLU A 150 13.65 9.76 -6.45
C GLU A 150 12.25 10.03 -5.91
N PHE A 151 11.80 9.24 -4.94
CA PHE A 151 10.52 9.41 -4.24
C PHE A 151 10.48 10.75 -3.51
N ASN A 152 11.51 11.09 -2.74
CA ASN A 152 11.58 12.35 -2.01
C ASN A 152 11.63 13.54 -2.95
N ARG A 153 12.47 13.52 -3.99
CA ARG A 153 12.55 14.59 -4.98
C ARG A 153 11.19 14.81 -5.64
N LEU A 154 10.55 13.77 -6.14
CA LEU A 154 9.25 13.86 -6.80
C LEU A 154 8.16 14.40 -5.86
N THR A 155 8.17 13.95 -4.61
CA THR A 155 7.21 14.38 -3.60
C THR A 155 7.39 15.86 -3.24
N LEU A 156 8.62 16.29 -3.02
CA LEU A 156 8.93 17.70 -2.70
C LEU A 156 8.59 18.62 -3.87
N GLU A 157 9.00 18.28 -5.08
CA GLU A 157 8.66 19.04 -6.30
C GLU A 157 7.13 19.18 -6.45
N PHE A 158 6.37 18.12 -6.17
CA PHE A 158 4.91 18.17 -6.22
C PHE A 158 4.31 19.02 -5.11
N LEU A 159 4.84 18.95 -3.89
CA LEU A 159 4.32 19.70 -2.73
C LEU A 159 4.67 21.18 -2.80
N GLU A 160 5.83 21.56 -3.36
CA GLU A 160 6.32 22.93 -3.44
C GLU A 160 5.92 23.64 -4.74
N GLY A 161 5.75 22.89 -5.83
CA GLY A 161 5.55 23.44 -7.16
C GLY A 161 4.24 24.18 -7.34
N ASP A 162 4.27 25.35 -8.01
CA ASP A 162 3.12 26.20 -8.35
C ASP A 162 2.30 25.70 -9.56
N GLY A 163 2.59 24.52 -10.06
CA GLY A 163 1.94 23.97 -11.26
C GLY A 163 0.40 23.93 -11.18
N PRO A 164 -0.29 23.94 -12.32
CA PRO A 164 -1.75 23.98 -12.44
C PRO A 164 -2.49 22.83 -11.75
#